data_10486378cbc8b5ecb96f0cf5a0862fca
#
_entry.id   10486378cbc8b5ecb96f0cf5a0862fca
#
_cell.length_a   1.000
_cell.length_b   1.000
_cell.length_c   1.000
_cell.angle_alpha   90.00
_cell.angle_beta   90.00
_cell.angle_gamma   90.00
#
_symmetry.space_group_name_H-M   'P 1'
#
loop_
_entity.id
_entity.type
_entity.pdbx_description
1 polymer ?
#
loop_
_entity_poly.entity_id
_entity_poly.type
_entity_poly.pdbx_seq_one_letter_code
_entity_poly.pdbx_strand_id
1 'polypeptide(L)'
;MDQLFASIHATGQSFLGYYWPLVWNLVKIIAVVAPLMGAVAYLTLWERKVIGWMHVRHGPNRTGPAGLLQPIADGVKLLLKEIVVPAKSSKALFVIAPIMTIMPALAAWAVIPFGPETVLADVNAGLLFVMAITSLEVYGVIVAGWASNSKYAFLGAMRASAQMISYEIAMGFVLVLSLIHISEPTRQAE
;
A
#
# COMPACT_ATOMS: atom_id res chain seq x y z
N MET A 1 18.06 -23.71 -1.16
CA MET A 1 17.44 -22.61 -0.41
C MET A 1 16.72 -23.10 0.84
N ASP A 2 16.05 -24.23 0.76
CA ASP A 2 15.25 -24.79 1.89
C ASP A 2 16.09 -25.16 3.12
N GLN A 3 17.32 -25.63 2.93
CA GLN A 3 18.23 -25.91 4.06
C GLN A 3 18.67 -24.66 4.81
N LEU A 4 18.86 -23.56 4.10
CA LEU A 4 19.21 -22.27 4.72
C LEU A 4 18.04 -21.72 5.54
N PHE A 5 16.82 -21.80 5.02
CA PHE A 5 15.62 -21.40 5.75
C PHE A 5 15.39 -22.27 6.98
N ALA A 6 15.59 -23.59 6.87
CA ALA A 6 15.47 -24.52 7.99
C ALA A 6 16.50 -24.22 9.10
N SER A 7 17.76 -23.91 8.73
CA SER A 7 18.81 -23.55 9.70
C SER A 7 18.53 -22.23 10.40
N ILE A 8 18.03 -21.21 9.68
CA ILE A 8 17.62 -19.94 10.26
C ILE A 8 16.47 -20.14 11.24
N HIS A 9 15.49 -20.97 10.87
CA HIS A 9 14.36 -21.29 11.76
C HIS A 9 14.79 -22.03 13.03
N ALA A 10 15.65 -23.05 12.90
CA ALA A 10 16.17 -23.79 14.04
C ALA A 10 16.98 -22.90 14.99
N THR A 11 17.85 -22.06 14.44
CA THR A 11 18.67 -21.13 15.24
C THR A 11 17.80 -20.05 15.88
N GLY A 12 16.83 -19.52 15.16
CA GLY A 12 15.92 -18.52 15.71
C GLY A 12 15.03 -19.05 16.84
N GLN A 13 14.52 -20.26 16.71
CA GLN A 13 13.76 -20.93 17.78
C GLN A 13 14.60 -21.21 19.01
N SER A 14 15.90 -21.55 18.87
CA SER A 14 16.77 -21.78 20.00
C SER A 14 17.09 -20.49 20.78
N PHE A 15 17.15 -19.32 20.12
CA PHE A 15 17.46 -18.04 20.74
C PHE A 15 16.23 -17.30 21.31
N LEU A 16 15.11 -17.28 20.56
CA LEU A 16 13.92 -16.45 20.89
C LEU A 16 12.73 -17.30 21.37
N GLY A 17 12.80 -18.63 21.30
CA GLY A 17 11.76 -19.53 21.80
C GLY A 17 10.34 -19.14 21.34
N TYR A 18 9.49 -18.76 22.29
CA TYR A 18 8.10 -18.37 22.05
C TYR A 18 7.91 -17.17 21.14
N TYR A 19 8.86 -16.20 21.12
CA TYR A 19 8.77 -14.98 20.30
C TYR A 19 9.23 -15.15 18.86
N TRP A 20 9.84 -16.27 18.51
CA TRP A 20 10.38 -16.51 17.17
C TRP A 20 9.34 -16.34 16.05
N PRO A 21 8.12 -16.90 16.12
CA PRO A 21 7.11 -16.74 15.06
C PRO A 21 6.75 -15.27 14.80
N LEU A 22 6.70 -14.45 15.86
CA LEU A 22 6.40 -13.02 15.75
C LEU A 22 7.53 -12.29 15.03
N VAL A 23 8.77 -12.53 15.44
CA VAL A 23 9.96 -11.91 14.80
C VAL A 23 10.06 -12.33 13.34
N TRP A 24 9.83 -13.62 13.03
CA TRP A 24 9.88 -14.13 11.67
C TRP A 24 8.80 -13.50 10.77
N ASN A 25 7.60 -13.34 11.26
CA ASN A 25 6.55 -12.64 10.53
C ASN A 25 6.87 -11.17 10.30
N LEU A 26 7.45 -10.47 11.29
CA LEU A 26 7.94 -9.10 11.11
C LEU A 26 9.03 -9.01 10.04
N VAL A 27 9.97 -9.94 10.01
CA VAL A 27 11.02 -9.99 8.97
C VAL A 27 10.41 -10.17 7.59
N LYS A 28 9.43 -11.08 7.43
CA LYS A 28 8.70 -11.26 6.16
C LYS A 28 7.99 -9.98 5.72
N ILE A 29 7.28 -9.33 6.63
CA ILE A 29 6.57 -8.07 6.35
C ILE A 29 7.56 -6.99 5.90
N ILE A 30 8.67 -6.81 6.61
CA ILE A 30 9.70 -5.83 6.25
C ILE A 30 10.33 -6.18 4.89
N ALA A 31 10.58 -7.46 4.62
CA ALA A 31 11.15 -7.91 3.36
C ALA A 31 10.25 -7.62 2.15
N VAL A 32 8.94 -7.54 2.34
CA VAL A 32 7.97 -7.14 1.31
C VAL A 32 7.80 -5.61 1.27
N VAL A 33 7.57 -4.99 2.42
CA VAL A 33 7.24 -3.56 2.50
C VAL A 33 8.43 -2.66 2.13
N ALA A 34 9.66 -3.01 2.55
CA ALA A 34 10.82 -2.16 2.28
C ALA A 34 11.15 -2.03 0.78
N PRO A 35 11.21 -3.12 -0.02
CA PRO A 35 11.37 -2.99 -1.48
C PRO A 35 10.19 -2.29 -2.15
N LEU A 36 8.97 -2.53 -1.68
CA LEU A 36 7.77 -1.87 -2.18
C LEU A 36 7.85 -0.35 -1.99
N MET A 37 8.17 0.11 -0.79
CA MET A 37 8.35 1.54 -0.49
C MET A 37 9.50 2.15 -1.31
N GLY A 38 10.58 1.39 -1.50
CA GLY A 38 11.68 1.77 -2.40
C GLY A 38 11.21 1.94 -3.84
N ALA A 39 10.46 0.98 -4.37
CA ALA A 39 9.89 1.04 -5.72
C ALA A 39 8.97 2.25 -5.89
N VAL A 40 8.06 2.50 -4.94
CA VAL A 40 7.18 3.68 -4.96
C VAL A 40 7.99 4.98 -4.97
N ALA A 41 9.05 5.09 -4.14
CA ALA A 41 9.91 6.25 -4.10
C ALA A 41 10.60 6.51 -5.46
N TYR A 42 11.11 5.47 -6.12
CA TYR A 42 11.72 5.60 -7.45
C TYR A 42 10.72 5.83 -8.57
N LEU A 43 9.47 5.33 -8.45
CA LEU A 43 8.39 5.65 -9.39
C LEU A 43 8.06 7.15 -9.38
N THR A 44 8.08 7.82 -8.23
CA THR A 44 7.89 9.28 -8.16
C THR A 44 9.02 10.05 -8.88
N LEU A 45 10.26 9.58 -8.79
CA LEU A 45 11.37 10.14 -9.56
C LEU A 45 11.17 9.96 -11.06
N TRP A 46 10.75 8.76 -11.47
CA TRP A 46 10.47 8.44 -12.87
C TRP A 46 9.38 9.35 -13.43
N GLU A 47 8.27 9.48 -12.71
CA GLU A 47 7.16 10.38 -13.09
C GLU A 47 7.64 11.82 -13.31
N ARG A 48 8.40 12.39 -12.36
CA ARG A 48 8.95 13.74 -12.46
C ARG A 48 9.90 13.90 -13.65
N LYS A 49 10.67 12.88 -14.00
CA LYS A 49 11.54 12.90 -15.19
C LYS A 49 10.75 12.86 -16.49
N VAL A 50 9.75 12.00 -16.57
CA VAL A 50 8.87 11.89 -17.75
C VAL A 50 8.13 13.21 -17.97
N ILE A 51 7.54 13.79 -16.94
CA ILE A 51 6.89 15.11 -17.02
C ILE A 51 7.90 16.18 -17.46
N GLY A 52 9.13 16.15 -16.95
CA GLY A 52 10.18 17.07 -17.35
C GLY A 52 10.47 16.96 -18.86
N TRP A 53 10.62 15.76 -19.38
CA TRP A 53 10.87 15.53 -20.82
C TRP A 53 9.70 15.95 -21.69
N MET A 54 8.47 15.69 -21.27
CA MET A 54 7.27 16.16 -21.99
C MET A 54 7.20 17.69 -22.07
N HIS A 55 7.74 18.39 -21.06
CA HIS A 55 7.85 19.84 -21.03
C HIS A 55 9.17 20.39 -21.64
N VAL A 56 9.94 19.57 -22.35
CA VAL A 56 11.24 19.94 -22.96
C VAL A 56 12.21 20.53 -21.94
N ARG A 57 12.18 20.04 -20.68
CA ARG A 57 13.10 20.47 -19.61
C ARG A 57 13.66 19.26 -18.88
N HIS A 58 14.80 19.45 -18.22
CA HIS A 58 15.35 18.40 -17.38
C HIS A 58 14.53 18.23 -16.11
N GLY A 59 14.20 16.98 -15.75
CA GLY A 59 13.66 16.63 -14.45
C GLY A 59 14.72 16.76 -13.35
N PRO A 60 14.44 16.28 -12.11
CA PRO A 60 15.41 16.31 -11.02
C PRO A 60 16.72 15.62 -11.40
N ASN A 61 17.84 16.36 -11.37
CA ASN A 61 19.16 15.85 -11.77
C ASN A 61 20.31 16.30 -10.83
N ARG A 62 20.01 17.13 -9.82
CA ARG A 62 21.01 17.75 -8.95
C ARG A 62 21.41 16.90 -7.74
N THR A 63 20.49 16.10 -7.20
CA THR A 63 20.71 15.32 -5.97
C THR A 63 21.24 13.94 -6.34
N GLY A 64 22.55 13.75 -6.25
CA GLY A 64 23.24 12.53 -6.68
C GLY A 64 23.36 12.39 -8.20
N PRO A 65 23.96 11.26 -8.67
CA PRO A 65 24.10 11.01 -10.09
C PRO A 65 22.73 10.94 -10.76
N ALA A 66 22.49 11.80 -11.76
CA ALA A 66 21.23 11.87 -12.49
C ALA A 66 19.97 12.05 -11.61
N GLY A 67 20.10 12.56 -10.37
CA GLY A 67 18.98 12.77 -9.46
C GLY A 67 18.50 11.52 -8.71
N LEU A 68 19.26 10.42 -8.71
CA LEU A 68 18.85 9.16 -8.07
C LEU A 68 18.66 9.25 -6.55
N LEU A 69 19.33 10.19 -5.88
CA LEU A 69 19.17 10.40 -4.44
C LEU A 69 18.00 11.34 -4.10
N GLN A 70 17.29 11.87 -5.09
CA GLN A 70 16.17 12.78 -4.86
C GLN A 70 15.03 12.15 -4.04
N PRO A 71 14.59 10.90 -4.28
CA PRO A 71 13.56 10.28 -3.44
C PRO A 71 13.95 10.15 -1.98
N ILE A 72 15.22 9.85 -1.71
CA ILE A 72 15.74 9.74 -0.34
C ILE A 72 15.77 11.12 0.33
N ALA A 73 16.23 12.14 -0.37
CA ALA A 73 16.24 13.52 0.14
C ALA A 73 14.82 14.02 0.43
N ASP A 74 13.86 13.71 -0.45
CA ASP A 74 12.44 14.05 -0.24
C ASP A 74 11.86 13.30 0.98
N GLY A 75 12.18 12.01 1.15
CA GLY A 75 11.77 11.22 2.30
C GLY A 75 12.31 11.78 3.62
N VAL A 76 13.61 12.05 3.70
CA VAL A 76 14.25 12.63 4.89
C VAL A 76 13.66 14.02 5.21
N LYS A 77 13.46 14.85 4.19
CA LYS A 77 12.81 16.15 4.36
C LYS A 77 11.41 16.03 4.95
N LEU A 78 10.60 15.09 4.47
CA LEU A 78 9.24 14.90 4.96
C LEU A 78 9.20 14.34 6.39
N LEU A 79 10.15 13.47 6.75
CA LEU A 79 10.27 12.93 8.11
C LEU A 79 10.69 14.01 9.14
N LEU A 80 11.52 14.96 8.72
CA LEU A 80 12.00 16.05 9.58
C LEU A 80 11.08 17.27 9.60
N LYS A 81 10.10 17.32 8.71
CA LYS A 81 9.15 18.43 8.63
C LYS A 81 8.11 18.34 9.74
N GLU A 82 7.77 19.48 10.32
CA GLU A 82 6.71 19.58 11.32
C GLU A 82 5.33 19.17 10.76
N ILE A 83 4.53 18.51 11.59
CA ILE A 83 3.16 18.14 11.26
C ILE A 83 2.25 19.34 11.52
N VAL A 84 1.67 19.89 10.44
CA VAL A 84 0.72 21.00 10.54
C VAL A 84 -0.68 20.45 10.76
N VAL A 85 -1.26 20.74 11.94
CA VAL A 85 -2.62 20.36 12.28
C VAL A 85 -3.49 21.62 12.33
N PRO A 86 -4.60 21.71 11.58
CA PRO A 86 -5.49 22.87 11.61
C PRO A 86 -6.02 23.14 13.02
N ALA A 87 -6.06 24.41 13.41
CA ALA A 87 -6.38 24.80 14.79
C ALA A 87 -7.78 24.34 15.27
N LYS A 88 -8.77 24.29 14.35
CA LYS A 88 -10.15 23.87 14.64
C LYS A 88 -10.43 22.39 14.31
N SER A 89 -9.42 21.61 13.94
CA SER A 89 -9.59 20.20 13.60
C SER A 89 -9.67 19.30 14.83
N SER A 90 -10.35 18.17 14.67
CA SER A 90 -10.30 17.07 15.66
C SER A 90 -8.97 16.35 15.53
N LYS A 91 -7.99 16.66 16.40
CA LYS A 91 -6.61 16.17 16.31
C LYS A 91 -6.50 14.64 16.23
N ALA A 92 -7.28 13.94 17.07
CA ALA A 92 -7.26 12.47 17.08
C ALA A 92 -7.71 11.88 15.75
N LEU A 93 -8.86 12.30 15.22
CA LEU A 93 -9.38 11.83 13.95
C LEU A 93 -8.49 12.24 12.77
N PHE A 94 -7.88 13.42 12.85
CA PHE A 94 -6.97 13.92 11.82
C PHE A 94 -5.71 13.06 11.67
N VAL A 95 -5.19 12.52 12.78
CA VAL A 95 -4.04 11.60 12.78
C VAL A 95 -4.45 10.17 12.40
N ILE A 96 -5.65 9.73 12.80
CA ILE A 96 -6.13 8.38 12.48
C ILE A 96 -6.46 8.24 10.99
N ALA A 97 -6.95 9.28 10.34
CA ALA A 97 -7.38 9.21 8.94
C ALA A 97 -6.29 8.73 7.96
N PRO A 98 -5.05 9.25 7.95
CA PRO A 98 -3.97 8.71 7.13
C PRO A 98 -3.62 7.26 7.46
N ILE A 99 -3.73 6.85 8.72
CA ILE A 99 -3.50 5.47 9.13
C ILE A 99 -4.57 4.55 8.52
N MET A 100 -5.83 5.00 8.49
CA MET A 100 -6.93 4.25 7.87
C MET A 100 -6.79 4.10 6.36
N THR A 101 -6.05 4.96 5.68
CA THR A 101 -5.76 4.81 4.24
C THR A 101 -4.53 3.95 3.99
N ILE A 102 -3.45 4.13 4.74
CA ILE A 102 -2.19 3.42 4.51
C ILE A 102 -2.26 1.97 4.98
N MET A 103 -2.92 1.69 6.12
CA MET A 103 -2.98 0.35 6.69
C MET A 103 -3.67 -0.66 5.74
N PRO A 104 -4.84 -0.38 5.14
CA PRO A 104 -5.45 -1.26 4.17
C PRO A 104 -4.60 -1.47 2.92
N ALA A 105 -3.99 -0.41 2.40
CA ALA A 105 -3.11 -0.49 1.23
C ALA A 105 -1.92 -1.44 1.45
N LEU A 106 -1.30 -1.40 2.64
CA LEU A 106 -0.23 -2.33 2.99
C LEU A 106 -0.76 -3.74 3.28
N ALA A 107 -1.93 -3.87 3.91
CA ALA A 107 -2.53 -5.16 4.24
C ALA A 107 -2.96 -5.95 3.01
N ALA A 108 -3.34 -5.29 1.91
CA ALA A 108 -3.66 -5.94 0.65
C ALA A 108 -2.48 -6.79 0.11
N TRP A 109 -1.25 -6.39 0.37
CA TRP A 109 -0.05 -7.13 -0.05
C TRP A 109 0.14 -8.45 0.69
N ALA A 110 -0.54 -8.66 1.82
CA ALA A 110 -0.43 -9.91 2.57
C ALA A 110 -0.95 -11.14 1.80
N VAL A 111 -1.89 -10.93 0.90
CA VAL A 111 -2.57 -12.01 0.16
C VAL A 111 -2.02 -12.18 -1.25
N ILE A 112 -1.19 -11.24 -1.73
CA ILE A 112 -0.62 -11.29 -3.07
C ILE A 112 0.52 -12.32 -3.09
N PRO A 113 0.46 -13.34 -3.98
CA PRO A 113 1.51 -14.33 -4.09
C PRO A 113 2.76 -13.74 -4.77
N PHE A 114 3.92 -13.91 -4.16
CA PHE A 114 5.22 -13.56 -4.73
C PHE A 114 5.89 -14.73 -5.45
N GLY A 115 5.33 -15.93 -5.33
CA GLY A 115 5.78 -17.15 -5.97
C GLY A 115 4.77 -18.27 -5.81
N PRO A 116 5.02 -19.47 -6.38
CA PRO A 116 4.06 -20.58 -6.36
C PRO A 116 3.61 -21.00 -4.96
N GLU A 117 4.48 -20.87 -3.97
CA GLU A 117 4.22 -21.25 -2.57
C GLU A 117 4.53 -20.11 -1.58
N THR A 118 4.92 -18.92 -2.07
CA THR A 118 5.33 -17.80 -1.23
C THR A 118 4.23 -16.77 -1.11
N VAL A 119 3.38 -16.93 -0.11
CA VAL A 119 2.34 -15.98 0.30
C VAL A 119 2.58 -15.60 1.76
N LEU A 120 2.31 -14.36 2.15
CA LEU A 120 2.41 -13.95 3.56
C LEU A 120 1.25 -14.52 4.39
N ALA A 121 0.04 -14.49 3.83
CA ALA A 121 -1.17 -15.04 4.42
C ALA A 121 -1.93 -15.83 3.36
N ASP A 122 -2.07 -17.13 3.58
CA ASP A 122 -2.87 -18.00 2.73
C ASP A 122 -4.34 -17.92 3.13
N VAL A 123 -5.13 -17.22 2.30
CA VAL A 123 -6.57 -17.03 2.50
C VAL A 123 -7.31 -17.56 1.29
N ASN A 124 -8.20 -18.53 1.49
CA ASN A 124 -8.96 -19.15 0.42
C ASN A 124 -9.80 -18.18 -0.43
N ALA A 125 -10.15 -17.02 0.12
CA ALA A 125 -10.90 -15.95 -0.55
C ALA A 125 -10.04 -14.69 -0.76
N GLY A 126 -8.80 -14.84 -1.26
CA GLY A 126 -7.83 -13.76 -1.38
C GLY A 126 -8.34 -12.54 -2.15
N LEU A 127 -9.03 -12.74 -3.28
CA LEU A 127 -9.63 -11.66 -4.06
C LEU A 127 -10.68 -10.89 -3.25
N LEU A 128 -11.57 -11.60 -2.55
CA LEU A 128 -12.60 -10.99 -1.72
C LEU A 128 -11.98 -10.19 -0.56
N PHE A 129 -10.91 -10.73 0.03
CA PHE A 129 -10.14 -10.03 1.07
C PHE A 129 -9.54 -8.72 0.56
N VAL A 130 -8.91 -8.73 -0.63
CA VAL A 130 -8.35 -7.51 -1.25
C VAL A 130 -9.45 -6.48 -1.47
N MET A 131 -10.59 -6.89 -2.06
CA MET A 131 -11.72 -5.98 -2.29
C MET A 131 -12.29 -5.40 -0.99
N ALA A 132 -12.44 -6.22 0.05
CA ALA A 132 -12.94 -5.77 1.34
C ALA A 132 -11.98 -4.77 2.01
N ILE A 133 -10.68 -4.99 1.91
CA ILE A 133 -9.67 -4.11 2.52
C ILE A 133 -9.55 -2.79 1.74
N THR A 134 -9.56 -2.82 0.40
CA THR A 134 -9.51 -1.59 -0.40
C THR A 134 -10.72 -0.70 -0.14
N SER A 135 -11.91 -1.29 0.06
CA SER A 135 -13.12 -0.55 0.44
C SER A 135 -12.99 0.20 1.78
N LEU A 136 -12.17 -0.29 2.70
CA LEU A 136 -11.90 0.40 3.98
C LEU A 136 -11.07 1.68 3.79
N GLU A 137 -10.27 1.77 2.74
CA GLU A 137 -9.44 2.95 2.45
C GLU A 137 -10.29 4.22 2.25
N VAL A 138 -11.48 4.07 1.67
CA VAL A 138 -12.41 5.18 1.42
C VAL A 138 -12.83 5.89 2.72
N TYR A 139 -12.98 5.13 3.81
CA TYR A 139 -13.32 5.73 5.11
C TYR A 139 -12.24 6.67 5.62
N GLY A 140 -10.95 6.38 5.33
CA GLY A 140 -9.85 7.27 5.68
C GLY A 140 -10.00 8.65 5.03
N VAL A 141 -10.42 8.71 3.77
CA VAL A 141 -10.66 9.96 3.04
C VAL A 141 -11.84 10.73 3.63
N ILE A 142 -12.96 10.05 3.95
CA ILE A 142 -14.15 10.66 4.57
C ILE A 142 -13.80 11.24 5.95
N VAL A 143 -13.10 10.45 6.78
CA VAL A 143 -12.70 10.86 8.12
C VAL A 143 -11.72 12.03 8.08
N ALA A 144 -10.78 12.05 7.12
CA ALA A 144 -9.86 13.18 6.92
C ALA A 144 -10.61 14.49 6.62
N GLY A 145 -11.59 14.42 5.71
CA GLY A 145 -12.43 15.59 5.38
C GLY A 145 -13.26 16.07 6.55
N TRP A 146 -13.85 15.18 7.31
CA TRP A 146 -14.61 15.49 8.51
C TRP A 146 -13.75 16.09 9.61
N ALA A 147 -12.60 15.45 9.89
CA ALA A 147 -11.68 15.84 10.95
C ALA A 147 -11.06 17.22 10.74
N SER A 148 -10.90 17.67 9.50
CA SER A 148 -10.34 18.98 9.16
C SER A 148 -11.24 20.15 9.54
N ASN A 149 -12.53 19.91 9.85
CA ASN A 149 -13.53 20.91 10.23
C ASN A 149 -13.60 22.09 9.25
N SER A 150 -13.48 21.81 7.96
CA SER A 150 -13.60 22.78 6.88
C SER A 150 -14.67 22.34 5.88
N LYS A 151 -15.57 23.25 5.51
CA LYS A 151 -16.64 22.96 4.55
C LYS A 151 -16.12 22.47 3.21
N TYR A 152 -15.07 23.10 2.70
CA TYR A 152 -14.48 22.73 1.41
C TYR A 152 -13.74 21.39 1.46
N ALA A 153 -13.01 21.12 2.56
CA ALA A 153 -12.34 19.84 2.73
C ALA A 153 -13.35 18.68 2.84
N PHE A 154 -14.45 18.90 3.55
CA PHE A 154 -15.53 17.92 3.66
C PHE A 154 -16.21 17.64 2.31
N LEU A 155 -16.57 18.68 1.57
CA LEU A 155 -17.16 18.53 0.23
C LEU A 155 -16.20 17.84 -0.73
N GLY A 156 -14.91 18.18 -0.68
CA GLY A 156 -13.86 17.53 -1.46
C GLY A 156 -13.72 16.04 -1.13
N ALA A 157 -13.74 15.70 0.16
CA ALA A 157 -13.66 14.32 0.63
C ALA A 157 -14.88 13.50 0.19
N MET A 158 -16.08 14.04 0.31
CA MET A 158 -17.32 13.38 -0.14
C MET A 158 -17.32 13.14 -1.64
N ARG A 159 -16.86 14.11 -2.42
CA ARG A 159 -16.72 13.96 -3.88
C ARG A 159 -15.69 12.90 -4.26
N ALA A 160 -14.52 12.91 -3.62
CA ALA A 160 -13.46 11.92 -3.85
C ALA A 160 -13.96 10.52 -3.49
N SER A 161 -14.61 10.37 -2.32
CA SER A 161 -15.15 9.08 -1.87
C SER A 161 -16.21 8.54 -2.81
N ALA A 162 -17.12 9.38 -3.31
CA ALA A 162 -18.13 8.96 -4.27
C ALA A 162 -17.48 8.44 -5.57
N GLN A 163 -16.43 9.09 -6.06
CA GLN A 163 -15.68 8.64 -7.22
C GLN A 163 -14.96 7.31 -6.96
N MET A 164 -14.31 7.18 -5.81
CA MET A 164 -13.60 5.94 -5.43
C MET A 164 -14.57 4.76 -5.33
N ILE A 165 -15.71 4.92 -4.66
CA ILE A 165 -16.70 3.85 -4.54
C ILE A 165 -17.25 3.46 -5.91
N SER A 166 -17.52 4.43 -6.78
CA SER A 166 -18.09 4.17 -8.10
C SER A 166 -17.17 3.30 -8.97
N TYR A 167 -15.87 3.63 -9.04
CA TYR A 167 -14.94 2.81 -9.84
C TYR A 167 -14.59 1.49 -9.15
N GLU A 168 -14.56 1.45 -7.82
CA GLU A 168 -14.26 0.24 -7.06
C GLU A 168 -15.33 -0.83 -7.27
N ILE A 169 -16.60 -0.45 -7.26
CA ILE A 169 -17.72 -1.36 -7.56
C ILE A 169 -17.57 -1.91 -8.99
N ALA A 170 -17.33 -1.04 -9.98
CA ALA A 170 -17.16 -1.46 -11.36
C ALA A 170 -15.98 -2.43 -11.52
N MET A 171 -14.83 -2.10 -10.92
CA MET A 171 -13.63 -2.94 -10.92
C MET A 171 -13.89 -4.28 -10.21
N GLY A 172 -14.58 -4.26 -9.09
CA GLY A 172 -14.95 -5.45 -8.33
C GLY A 172 -15.79 -6.43 -9.16
N PHE A 173 -16.79 -5.93 -9.86
CA PHE A 173 -17.59 -6.76 -10.78
C PHE A 173 -16.75 -7.37 -11.90
N VAL A 174 -15.86 -6.60 -12.52
CA VAL A 174 -14.97 -7.11 -13.57
C VAL A 174 -14.06 -8.22 -13.03
N LEU A 175 -13.47 -8.05 -11.85
CA LEU A 175 -12.60 -9.04 -11.22
C LEU A 175 -13.36 -10.34 -10.90
N VAL A 176 -14.57 -10.23 -10.33
CA VAL A 176 -15.40 -11.40 -10.02
C VAL A 176 -15.83 -12.13 -11.30
N LEU A 177 -16.27 -11.41 -12.32
CA LEU A 177 -16.63 -12.00 -13.61
C LEU A 177 -15.43 -12.68 -14.28
N SER A 178 -14.25 -12.05 -14.23
CA SER A 178 -13.00 -12.65 -14.73
C SER A 178 -12.68 -13.96 -14.02
N LEU A 179 -12.83 -13.98 -12.69
CA LEU A 179 -12.59 -15.20 -11.89
C LEU A 179 -13.58 -16.32 -12.27
N ILE A 180 -14.86 -15.99 -12.43
CA ILE A 180 -15.89 -16.96 -12.85
C ILE A 180 -15.53 -17.54 -14.22
N HIS A 181 -15.17 -16.71 -15.19
CA HIS A 181 -14.79 -17.17 -16.53
C HIS A 181 -13.54 -18.05 -16.56
N ILE A 182 -12.58 -17.80 -15.66
CA ILE A 182 -11.37 -18.62 -15.55
C ILE A 182 -11.65 -19.95 -14.87
N SER A 183 -12.56 -19.98 -13.89
CA SER A 183 -12.86 -21.18 -13.10
C SER A 183 -13.91 -22.11 -13.72
N GLU A 184 -14.76 -21.62 -14.65
CA GLU A 184 -15.84 -22.38 -15.27
C GLU A 184 -15.63 -22.84 -16.75
N PRO A 185 -14.49 -22.71 -17.43
CA PRO A 185 -14.36 -23.12 -18.83
C PRO A 185 -14.54 -24.63 -19.03
N THR A 186 -14.45 -25.43 -17.98
CA THR A 186 -14.54 -26.89 -18.02
C THR A 186 -15.96 -27.45 -17.87
N ARG A 187 -16.91 -26.66 -17.35
CA ARG A 187 -18.30 -27.14 -17.17
C ARG A 187 -19.16 -27.09 -18.44
N GLN A 188 -18.78 -26.36 -19.45
CA GLN A 188 -19.49 -26.30 -20.75
C GLN A 188 -18.99 -27.33 -21.77
N ALA A 189 -17.92 -28.06 -21.48
CA ALA A 189 -17.32 -29.06 -22.37
C ALA A 189 -17.68 -30.48 -22.00
N GLU A 190 -18.46 -30.72 -20.94
CA GLU A 190 -19.11 -31.99 -20.58
C GLU A 190 -20.61 -31.91 -20.85
#